data_0ed4a91abea87b453a59367870f5cf70
#
_entry.id   0ed4a91abea87b453a59367870f5cf70
#
_cell.length_a   1.000
_cell.length_b   1.000
_cell.length_c   1.000
_cell.angle_alpha   90.00
_cell.angle_beta   90.00
_cell.angle_gamma   90.00
#
_symmetry.space_group_name_H-M   'P 1'
#
loop_
_entity.id
_entity.type
_entity.pdbx_description
1 polymer ?
#
loop_
_entity_poly.entity_id
_entity_poly.type
_entity_poly.pdbx_seq_one_letter_code
_entity_poly.pdbx_strand_id
1 'polypeptide(L)'
;MAATTDAAGKPLAGAGSAALYRTPPRFDHLLIAEMVSPGTRVLDVGCGDGALLQLLGERKGVDGRGMELTREKVNACVKRGLSVIQGDADRDLSDYPDQAFDYAILSLTVQATRYPKTVIENLLRIGRRAIVSFPNFGHWKIRAQLLLTGRMPMTENLPEPWYLSPDGHLCTIRDFVDLVGLIDAEVEDAVAFNNTGRRVAITHSVALQNLMGEKAVFMLRQKRR
;
A
#
# COMPACT_ATOMS: atom_id res chain seq x y z
N MET A 1 33.34 1.84 21.01
CA MET A 1 32.70 2.74 20.02
C MET A 1 32.27 3.99 20.77
N ALA A 2 32.93 5.13 20.51
CA ALA A 2 32.71 6.38 21.23
C ALA A 2 31.47 7.10 20.68
N ALA A 3 30.59 7.53 21.59
CA ALA A 3 29.47 8.39 21.27
C ALA A 3 29.96 9.81 20.94
N THR A 4 29.58 10.34 19.79
CA THR A 4 29.85 11.72 19.39
C THR A 4 28.90 12.66 20.12
N THR A 5 29.46 13.52 20.97
CA THR A 5 28.76 14.60 21.69
C THR A 5 29.15 15.95 21.10
N ASP A 6 28.26 16.95 21.21
CA ASP A 6 28.56 18.33 20.85
C ASP A 6 29.55 19.01 21.86
N ALA A 7 29.97 20.22 21.54
CA ALA A 7 30.92 20.99 22.37
C ALA A 7 30.40 21.34 23.79
N ALA A 8 29.15 21.03 24.12
CA ALA A 8 28.50 21.22 25.42
C ALA A 8 28.20 19.89 26.13
N GLY A 9 28.69 18.73 25.61
CA GLY A 9 28.51 17.42 26.21
C GLY A 9 27.11 16.82 26.01
N LYS A 10 26.27 17.34 25.08
CA LYS A 10 24.92 16.89 24.81
C LYS A 10 24.94 15.89 23.67
N PRO A 11 24.27 14.71 23.78
CA PRO A 11 24.24 13.76 22.67
C PRO A 11 23.51 14.38 21.48
N LEU A 12 24.13 14.33 20.30
CA LEU A 12 23.53 14.78 19.04
C LEU A 12 22.29 13.92 18.76
N ALA A 13 21.13 14.54 18.66
CA ALA A 13 19.85 13.94 18.30
C ALA A 13 19.91 13.47 16.84
N GLY A 14 20.36 12.25 16.60
CA GLY A 14 20.49 11.65 15.27
C GLY A 14 20.51 10.12 15.25
N ALA A 15 20.62 9.47 16.41
CA ALA A 15 20.78 8.01 16.49
C ALA A 15 19.50 7.24 16.92
N GLY A 16 18.35 7.91 17.07
CA GLY A 16 17.13 7.32 17.66
C GLY A 16 16.20 6.58 16.67
N SER A 17 16.36 6.75 15.36
CA SER A 17 15.36 6.27 14.39
C SER A 17 15.56 4.82 13.91
N ALA A 18 16.78 4.28 13.98
CA ALA A 18 17.07 2.96 13.41
C ALA A 18 16.71 1.77 14.32
N ALA A 19 16.45 1.99 15.61
CA ALA A 19 16.22 0.92 16.59
C ALA A 19 14.75 0.50 16.75
N LEU A 20 13.79 1.22 16.14
CA LEU A 20 12.35 0.99 16.32
C LEU A 20 11.75 -0.03 15.34
N TYR A 21 12.39 -0.31 14.22
CA TYR A 21 11.91 -1.29 13.25
C TYR A 21 12.55 -2.65 13.52
N ARG A 22 11.77 -3.62 14.03
CA ARG A 22 12.19 -5.03 14.15
C ARG A 22 12.39 -5.69 12.78
N THR A 23 11.82 -5.12 11.74
CA THR A 23 11.94 -5.51 10.31
C THR A 23 12.11 -4.26 9.47
N PRO A 24 12.96 -4.27 8.41
CA PRO A 24 13.07 -3.13 7.51
C PRO A 24 11.69 -2.83 6.86
N PRO A 25 11.33 -1.54 6.68
CA PRO A 25 10.07 -1.19 6.06
C PRO A 25 9.99 -1.74 4.64
N ARG A 26 8.82 -2.23 4.25
CA ARG A 26 8.55 -2.69 2.89
C ARG A 26 8.74 -1.55 1.90
N PHE A 27 9.19 -1.85 0.69
CA PHE A 27 9.45 -0.83 -0.34
C PHE A 27 8.18 -0.08 -0.77
N ASP A 28 7.04 -0.75 -0.84
CA ASP A 28 5.76 -0.09 -1.11
C ASP A 28 5.40 0.94 -0.03
N HIS A 29 5.67 0.66 1.25
CA HIS A 29 5.48 1.62 2.34
C HIS A 29 6.35 2.86 2.16
N LEU A 30 7.60 2.69 1.72
CA LEU A 30 8.50 3.83 1.45
C LEU A 30 7.97 4.70 0.30
N LEU A 31 7.51 4.07 -0.78
CA LEU A 31 6.92 4.77 -1.93
C LEU A 31 5.63 5.49 -1.55
N ILE A 32 4.74 4.84 -0.78
CA ILE A 32 3.53 5.48 -0.25
C ILE A 32 3.89 6.68 0.63
N ALA A 33 4.91 6.54 1.49
CA ALA A 33 5.37 7.65 2.34
C ALA A 33 5.94 8.82 1.53
N GLU A 34 6.54 8.60 0.35
CA GLU A 34 6.95 9.67 -0.56
C GLU A 34 5.75 10.42 -1.13
N MET A 35 4.66 9.72 -1.49
CA MET A 35 3.44 10.29 -2.07
C MET A 35 2.58 11.05 -1.05
N VAL A 36 2.65 10.69 0.24
CA VAL A 36 1.84 11.31 1.30
C VAL A 36 2.50 12.61 1.78
N SER A 37 1.72 13.69 1.84
CA SER A 37 2.16 14.99 2.35
C SER A 37 2.25 15.00 3.88
N PRO A 38 3.20 15.74 4.48
CA PRO A 38 3.33 15.85 5.93
C PRO A 38 2.08 16.47 6.60
N GLY A 39 1.78 16.04 7.83
CA GLY A 39 0.74 16.61 8.66
C GLY A 39 -0.70 16.33 8.20
N THR A 40 -0.90 15.41 7.25
CA THR A 40 -2.21 15.08 6.68
C THR A 40 -2.93 14.00 7.48
N ARG A 41 -4.25 13.87 7.26
CA ARG A 41 -5.07 12.78 7.81
C ARG A 41 -5.10 11.61 6.84
N VAL A 42 -4.77 10.43 7.34
CA VAL A 42 -4.67 9.20 6.53
C VAL A 42 -5.53 8.09 7.11
N LEU A 43 -6.31 7.43 6.27
CA LEU A 43 -6.96 6.15 6.57
C LEU A 43 -6.20 5.03 5.86
N ASP A 44 -5.69 4.06 6.61
CA ASP A 44 -5.04 2.84 6.09
C ASP A 44 -5.99 1.65 6.23
N VAL A 45 -6.52 1.17 5.12
CA VAL A 45 -7.51 0.08 5.07
C VAL A 45 -6.79 -1.25 4.87
N GLY A 46 -7.02 -2.20 5.79
CA GLY A 46 -6.23 -3.42 5.85
C GLY A 46 -4.83 -3.15 6.37
N CYS A 47 -4.72 -2.34 7.43
CA CYS A 47 -3.44 -1.81 7.92
C CYS A 47 -2.50 -2.88 8.51
N GLY A 48 -2.95 -4.13 8.62
CA GLY A 48 -2.14 -5.24 9.11
C GLY A 48 -1.62 -4.99 10.54
N ASP A 49 -0.32 -5.04 10.71
CA ASP A 49 0.36 -4.78 11.99
C ASP A 49 0.62 -3.28 12.27
N GLY A 50 0.14 -2.40 11.40
CA GLY A 50 0.27 -0.95 11.52
C GLY A 50 1.63 -0.38 11.10
N ALA A 51 2.48 -1.15 10.42
CA ALA A 51 3.83 -0.71 10.05
C ALA A 51 3.82 0.53 9.14
N LEU A 52 2.85 0.65 8.22
CA LEU A 52 2.70 1.84 7.37
C LEU A 52 2.26 3.06 8.19
N LEU A 53 1.27 2.90 9.05
CA LEU A 53 0.80 3.99 9.93
C LEU A 53 1.91 4.51 10.82
N GLN A 54 2.70 3.61 11.43
CA GLN A 54 3.85 3.98 12.24
C GLN A 54 4.87 4.76 11.41
N LEU A 55 5.23 4.27 10.22
CA LEU A 55 6.17 4.93 9.32
C LEU A 55 5.72 6.35 8.94
N LEU A 56 4.42 6.51 8.60
CA LEU A 56 3.83 7.80 8.23
C LEU A 56 3.78 8.76 9.42
N GLY A 57 3.42 8.28 10.61
CA GLY A 57 3.43 9.08 11.84
C GLY A 57 4.83 9.60 12.18
N GLU A 58 5.83 8.70 12.18
CA GLU A 58 7.22 9.06 12.52
C GLU A 58 7.89 9.98 11.50
N ARG A 59 7.71 9.72 10.20
CA ARG A 59 8.42 10.46 9.14
C ARG A 59 7.70 11.71 8.67
N LYS A 60 6.38 11.74 8.76
CA LYS A 60 5.54 12.78 8.15
C LYS A 60 4.63 13.50 9.14
N GLY A 61 4.57 13.06 10.40
CA GLY A 61 3.64 13.64 11.39
C GLY A 61 2.18 13.48 11.00
N VAL A 62 1.81 12.38 10.34
CA VAL A 62 0.46 12.09 9.84
C VAL A 62 -0.47 11.75 11.01
N ASP A 63 -1.71 12.29 11.02
CA ASP A 63 -2.80 11.76 11.84
C ASP A 63 -3.38 10.51 11.16
N GLY A 64 -2.82 9.35 11.53
CA GLY A 64 -3.16 8.06 10.94
C GLY A 64 -4.28 7.34 11.67
N ARG A 65 -5.24 6.82 10.91
CA ARG A 65 -6.27 5.90 11.36
C ARG A 65 -6.16 4.61 10.57
N GLY A 66 -6.36 3.47 11.23
CA GLY A 66 -6.34 2.16 10.58
C GLY A 66 -7.69 1.46 10.68
N MET A 67 -7.98 0.65 9.66
CA MET A 67 -9.02 -0.37 9.68
C MET A 67 -8.38 -1.72 9.41
N GLU A 68 -8.69 -2.74 10.20
CA GLU A 68 -8.17 -4.10 10.02
C GLU A 68 -9.24 -5.11 10.37
N LEU A 69 -9.35 -6.16 9.56
CA LEU A 69 -10.37 -7.21 9.74
C LEU A 69 -10.07 -8.08 10.96
N THR A 70 -8.81 -8.41 11.15
CA THR A 70 -8.35 -9.41 12.13
C THR A 70 -8.13 -8.77 13.50
N ARG A 71 -8.87 -9.23 14.52
CA ARG A 71 -8.79 -8.71 15.88
C ARG A 71 -7.39 -8.78 16.50
N GLU A 72 -6.64 -9.83 16.19
CA GLU A 72 -5.27 -10.02 16.68
C GLU A 72 -4.34 -8.90 16.15
N LYS A 73 -4.49 -8.51 14.89
CA LYS A 73 -3.73 -7.42 14.27
C LYS A 73 -4.16 -6.06 14.82
N VAL A 74 -5.46 -5.83 15.01
CA VAL A 74 -5.97 -4.63 15.69
C VAL A 74 -5.34 -4.47 17.06
N ASN A 75 -5.33 -5.55 17.88
CA ASN A 75 -4.72 -5.53 19.19
C ASN A 75 -3.21 -5.25 19.14
N ALA A 76 -2.51 -5.77 18.13
CA ALA A 76 -1.08 -5.48 17.92
C ALA A 76 -0.84 -3.99 17.62
N CYS A 77 -1.68 -3.37 16.78
CA CYS A 77 -1.63 -1.94 16.48
C CYS A 77 -1.88 -1.08 17.72
N VAL A 78 -2.92 -1.39 18.47
CA VAL A 78 -3.29 -0.66 19.72
C VAL A 78 -2.16 -0.74 20.76
N LYS A 79 -1.51 -1.89 20.91
CA LYS A 79 -0.33 -2.04 21.78
C LYS A 79 0.85 -1.16 21.37
N ARG A 80 0.92 -0.76 20.10
CA ARG A 80 1.93 0.20 19.56
C ARG A 80 1.47 1.66 19.68
N GLY A 81 0.29 1.92 20.26
CA GLY A 81 -0.28 3.27 20.37
C GLY A 81 -0.91 3.80 19.09
N LEU A 82 -1.20 2.94 18.11
CA LEU A 82 -1.83 3.32 16.86
C LEU A 82 -3.36 3.33 17.01
N SER A 83 -4.02 4.27 16.35
CA SER A 83 -5.48 4.39 16.31
C SER A 83 -6.06 3.49 15.22
N VAL A 84 -6.47 2.28 15.59
CA VAL A 84 -6.98 1.26 14.67
C VAL A 84 -8.30 0.70 15.17
N ILE A 85 -9.27 0.52 14.27
CA ILE A 85 -10.54 -0.14 14.55
C ILE A 85 -10.62 -1.47 13.82
N GLN A 86 -11.42 -2.39 14.37
CA GLN A 86 -11.78 -3.60 13.65
C GLN A 86 -12.89 -3.28 12.65
N GLY A 87 -12.71 -3.69 11.38
CA GLY A 87 -13.70 -3.48 10.32
C GLY A 87 -13.38 -4.26 9.05
N ASP A 88 -14.42 -4.46 8.25
CA ASP A 88 -14.38 -5.13 6.95
C ASP A 88 -14.45 -4.09 5.82
N ALA A 89 -13.41 -4.01 4.99
CA ALA A 89 -13.35 -3.06 3.88
C ALA A 89 -14.51 -3.20 2.89
N ASP A 90 -15.06 -4.41 2.73
CA ASP A 90 -16.19 -4.66 1.82
C ASP A 90 -17.54 -4.17 2.36
N ARG A 91 -17.64 -3.83 3.66
CA ARG A 91 -18.90 -3.47 4.34
C ARG A 91 -18.85 -2.10 5.00
N ASP A 92 -17.81 -1.86 5.80
CA ASP A 92 -17.81 -0.77 6.77
C ASP A 92 -17.27 0.55 6.20
N LEU A 93 -16.68 0.54 4.98
CA LEU A 93 -16.24 1.78 4.34
C LEU A 93 -17.40 2.71 4.00
N SER A 94 -18.60 2.19 3.76
CA SER A 94 -19.80 3.00 3.50
C SER A 94 -20.15 3.96 4.63
N ASP A 95 -19.78 3.62 5.86
CA ASP A 95 -20.10 4.38 7.07
C ASP A 95 -19.18 5.61 7.28
N TYR A 96 -18.10 5.70 6.55
CA TYR A 96 -17.20 6.85 6.62
C TYR A 96 -17.74 8.05 5.86
N PRO A 97 -17.61 9.27 6.42
CA PRO A 97 -18.01 10.50 5.73
C PRO A 97 -17.16 10.75 4.48
N ASP A 98 -17.76 11.45 3.51
CA ASP A 98 -17.05 11.89 2.32
C ASP A 98 -15.91 12.84 2.67
N GLN A 99 -14.77 12.68 2.00
CA GLN A 99 -13.57 13.53 2.15
C GLN A 99 -13.11 13.73 3.60
N ALA A 100 -13.37 12.74 4.47
CA ALA A 100 -12.95 12.77 5.87
C ALA A 100 -11.43 12.72 6.05
N PHE A 101 -10.71 12.21 5.04
CA PHE A 101 -9.26 12.05 5.02
C PHE A 101 -8.63 12.73 3.80
N ASP A 102 -7.37 13.11 3.93
CA ASP A 102 -6.60 13.60 2.79
C ASP A 102 -6.16 12.45 1.88
N TYR A 103 -5.84 11.30 2.49
CA TYR A 103 -5.51 10.06 1.79
C TYR A 103 -6.24 8.87 2.39
N ALA A 104 -6.80 8.02 1.53
CA ALA A 104 -7.29 6.68 1.87
C ALA A 104 -6.38 5.65 1.18
N ILE A 105 -5.76 4.77 1.94
CA ILE A 105 -4.71 3.85 1.45
C ILE A 105 -5.21 2.41 1.54
N LEU A 106 -4.91 1.61 0.51
CA LEU A 106 -5.14 0.18 0.45
C LEU A 106 -3.84 -0.51 -0.01
N SER A 107 -3.00 -0.89 0.95
CA SER A 107 -1.68 -1.43 0.67
C SER A 107 -1.68 -2.96 0.64
N LEU A 108 -1.42 -3.55 -0.54
CA LEU A 108 -1.41 -5.01 -0.79
C LEU A 108 -2.63 -5.75 -0.24
N THR A 109 -3.80 -5.13 -0.31
CA THR A 109 -5.05 -5.66 0.27
C THR A 109 -6.16 -5.80 -0.79
N VAL A 110 -6.03 -5.11 -1.94
CA VAL A 110 -7.08 -5.09 -2.97
C VAL A 110 -7.45 -6.50 -3.47
N GLN A 111 -6.48 -7.42 -3.53
CA GLN A 111 -6.72 -8.79 -3.98
C GLN A 111 -7.56 -9.61 -3.00
N ALA A 112 -7.50 -9.27 -1.71
CA ALA A 112 -8.24 -9.96 -0.64
C ALA A 112 -9.65 -9.40 -0.44
N THR A 113 -10.02 -8.29 -1.09
CA THR A 113 -11.37 -7.73 -1.03
C THR A 113 -12.31 -8.51 -1.93
N ARG A 114 -13.58 -8.64 -1.51
CA ARG A 114 -14.61 -9.32 -2.31
C ARG A 114 -15.10 -8.47 -3.47
N TYR A 115 -15.17 -7.15 -3.28
CA TYR A 115 -15.68 -6.19 -4.25
C TYR A 115 -14.68 -5.06 -4.51
N PRO A 116 -13.52 -5.34 -5.19
CA PRO A 116 -12.43 -4.38 -5.36
C PRO A 116 -12.85 -3.04 -5.94
N LYS A 117 -13.75 -3.06 -6.95
CA LYS A 117 -14.29 -1.84 -7.56
C LYS A 117 -14.97 -0.94 -6.53
N THR A 118 -15.92 -1.49 -5.77
CA THR A 118 -16.67 -0.76 -4.74
C THR A 118 -15.76 -0.24 -3.64
N VAL A 119 -14.76 -1.03 -3.23
CA VAL A 119 -13.77 -0.62 -2.23
C VAL A 119 -12.98 0.59 -2.74
N ILE A 120 -12.48 0.57 -3.99
CA ILE A 120 -11.72 1.69 -4.57
C ILE A 120 -12.61 2.94 -4.72
N GLU A 121 -13.87 2.79 -5.14
CA GLU A 121 -14.83 3.88 -5.21
C GLU A 121 -15.07 4.52 -3.81
N ASN A 122 -15.18 3.70 -2.75
CA ASN A 122 -15.26 4.20 -1.38
C ASN A 122 -13.98 4.90 -0.93
N LEU A 123 -12.78 4.38 -1.26
CA LEU A 123 -11.53 5.08 -0.94
C LEU A 123 -11.49 6.47 -1.58
N LEU A 124 -11.93 6.60 -2.84
CA LEU A 124 -11.99 7.88 -3.57
C LEU A 124 -13.05 8.83 -2.98
N ARG A 125 -14.13 8.30 -2.39
CA ARG A 125 -15.15 9.09 -1.70
C ARG A 125 -14.65 9.58 -0.34
N ILE A 126 -14.02 8.70 0.43
CA ILE A 126 -13.55 8.96 1.81
C ILE A 126 -12.32 9.85 1.82
N GLY A 127 -11.38 9.61 0.90
CA GLY A 127 -10.13 10.36 0.78
C GLY A 127 -10.17 11.34 -0.39
N ARG A 128 -9.50 12.48 -0.24
CA ARG A 128 -9.25 13.39 -1.38
C ARG A 128 -8.39 12.72 -2.46
N ARG A 129 -7.55 11.78 -2.04
CA ARG A 129 -6.75 10.89 -2.86
C ARG A 129 -6.85 9.47 -2.33
N ALA A 130 -6.87 8.49 -3.22
CA ALA A 130 -6.74 7.09 -2.88
C ALA A 130 -5.36 6.58 -3.31
N ILE A 131 -4.68 5.82 -2.44
CA ILE A 131 -3.42 5.16 -2.79
C ILE A 131 -3.64 3.65 -2.71
N VAL A 132 -3.38 2.95 -3.82
CA VAL A 132 -3.57 1.50 -3.92
C VAL A 132 -2.27 0.86 -4.34
N SER A 133 -1.82 -0.16 -3.61
CA SER A 133 -0.69 -0.98 -4.03
C SER A 133 -1.09 -2.44 -4.17
N PHE A 134 -0.47 -3.13 -5.13
CA PHE A 134 -0.74 -4.54 -5.41
C PHE A 134 0.43 -5.23 -6.13
N PRO A 135 0.56 -6.57 -5.99
CA PRO A 135 1.45 -7.39 -6.82
C PRO A 135 0.90 -7.46 -8.25
N ASN A 136 1.79 -7.30 -9.22
CA ASN A 136 1.42 -7.35 -10.63
C ASN A 136 1.48 -8.79 -11.16
N PHE A 137 0.36 -9.40 -11.40
CA PHE A 137 0.27 -10.73 -12.00
C PHE A 137 0.66 -10.76 -13.50
N GLY A 138 0.75 -9.58 -14.14
CA GLY A 138 1.20 -9.41 -15.52
C GLY A 138 2.71 -9.45 -15.74
N HIS A 139 3.53 -9.64 -14.68
CA HIS A 139 4.98 -9.67 -14.77
C HIS A 139 5.50 -10.82 -15.64
N TRP A 140 6.57 -10.57 -16.41
CA TRP A 140 7.08 -11.56 -17.39
C TRP A 140 7.43 -12.91 -16.82
N LYS A 141 7.98 -13.01 -15.59
CA LYS A 141 8.30 -14.28 -14.92
C LYS A 141 7.04 -15.12 -14.70
N ILE A 142 5.95 -14.48 -14.26
CA ILE A 142 4.65 -15.13 -14.04
C ILE A 142 4.10 -15.67 -15.36
N ARG A 143 4.15 -14.86 -16.42
CA ARG A 143 3.71 -15.26 -17.76
C ARG A 143 4.55 -16.43 -18.30
N ALA A 144 5.87 -16.35 -18.16
CA ALA A 144 6.77 -17.41 -18.61
C ALA A 144 6.53 -18.72 -17.84
N GLN A 145 6.37 -18.65 -16.53
CA GLN A 145 6.08 -19.83 -15.71
C GLN A 145 4.76 -20.48 -16.10
N LEU A 146 3.69 -19.68 -16.26
CA LEU A 146 2.39 -20.19 -16.69
C LEU A 146 2.45 -20.80 -18.09
N LEU A 147 3.13 -20.14 -19.05
CA LEU A 147 3.30 -20.61 -20.42
C LEU A 147 4.07 -21.94 -20.49
N LEU A 148 5.19 -22.05 -19.73
CA LEU A 148 6.09 -23.17 -19.81
C LEU A 148 5.62 -24.39 -19.00
N THR A 149 4.90 -24.16 -17.89
CA THR A 149 4.54 -25.24 -16.96
C THR A 149 3.05 -25.57 -16.95
N GLY A 150 2.19 -24.68 -17.44
CA GLY A 150 0.72 -24.80 -17.34
C GLY A 150 0.19 -24.77 -15.90
N ARG A 151 1.01 -24.36 -14.93
CA ARG A 151 0.65 -24.32 -13.49
C ARG A 151 0.59 -22.89 -12.99
N MET A 152 -0.30 -22.64 -11.99
CA MET A 152 -0.33 -21.36 -11.30
C MET A 152 1.03 -21.05 -10.71
N PRO A 153 1.58 -19.87 -11.00
CA PRO A 153 2.89 -19.50 -10.54
C PRO A 153 2.90 -19.29 -9.02
N MET A 154 3.97 -19.76 -8.39
CA MET A 154 4.31 -19.44 -7.01
C MET A 154 5.54 -18.52 -7.04
N THR A 155 5.44 -17.36 -6.42
CA THR A 155 6.49 -16.35 -6.39
C THR A 155 6.63 -15.78 -4.97
N GLU A 156 7.64 -14.95 -4.71
CA GLU A 156 7.75 -14.24 -3.42
C GLU A 156 6.52 -13.40 -3.09
N ASN A 157 5.79 -12.92 -4.10
CA ASN A 157 4.57 -12.14 -3.96
C ASN A 157 3.29 -13.00 -3.91
N LEU A 158 3.39 -14.27 -4.29
CA LEU A 158 2.34 -15.29 -4.26
C LEU A 158 2.95 -16.58 -3.71
N PRO A 159 3.28 -16.62 -2.40
CA PRO A 159 4.04 -17.73 -1.82
C PRO A 159 3.20 -18.98 -1.59
N GLU A 160 1.88 -18.83 -1.56
CA GLU A 160 0.96 -19.91 -1.25
C GLU A 160 0.41 -20.61 -2.50
N PRO A 161 0.14 -21.92 -2.41
CA PRO A 161 -0.60 -22.63 -3.46
C PRO A 161 -1.97 -21.97 -3.70
N TRP A 162 -2.45 -21.99 -4.95
CA TRP A 162 -3.68 -21.34 -5.35
C TRP A 162 -4.91 -21.70 -4.51
N TYR A 163 -4.95 -22.90 -3.92
CA TYR A 163 -6.05 -23.39 -3.10
C TYR A 163 -5.98 -22.96 -1.62
N LEU A 164 -4.88 -22.35 -1.19
CA LEU A 164 -4.69 -21.79 0.16
C LEU A 164 -4.62 -20.26 0.15
N SER A 165 -4.43 -19.65 -1.01
CA SER A 165 -4.31 -18.20 -1.13
C SER A 165 -5.62 -17.51 -0.75
N PRO A 166 -5.61 -16.54 0.17
CA PRO A 166 -6.75 -15.70 0.46
C PRO A 166 -7.06 -14.70 -0.67
N ASP A 167 -6.08 -14.50 -1.58
CA ASP A 167 -6.17 -13.51 -2.66
C ASP A 167 -7.07 -14.05 -3.78
N GLY A 168 -8.32 -13.59 -3.81
CA GLY A 168 -9.31 -14.00 -4.82
C GLY A 168 -9.21 -13.22 -6.14
N HIS A 169 -8.66 -12.00 -6.13
CA HIS A 169 -8.63 -11.10 -7.28
C HIS A 169 -7.21 -10.75 -7.69
N LEU A 170 -6.59 -11.65 -8.47
CA LEU A 170 -5.29 -11.39 -9.07
C LEU A 170 -5.47 -10.42 -10.24
N CYS A 171 -4.75 -9.28 -10.22
CA CYS A 171 -4.82 -8.29 -11.28
C CYS A 171 -3.45 -7.96 -11.86
N THR A 172 -3.45 -7.42 -13.06
CA THR A 172 -2.27 -6.84 -13.69
C THR A 172 -2.31 -5.32 -13.59
N ILE A 173 -1.17 -4.64 -13.82
CA ILE A 173 -1.13 -3.18 -13.91
C ILE A 173 -2.10 -2.69 -15.00
N ARG A 174 -2.23 -3.42 -16.11
CA ARG A 174 -3.13 -3.06 -17.19
C ARG A 174 -4.59 -3.17 -16.78
N ASP A 175 -4.99 -4.26 -16.15
CA ASP A 175 -6.36 -4.44 -15.64
C ASP A 175 -6.74 -3.35 -14.65
N PHE A 176 -5.79 -2.94 -13.78
CA PHE A 176 -6.02 -1.87 -12.82
C PHE A 176 -6.21 -0.51 -13.52
N VAL A 177 -5.42 -0.18 -14.53
CA VAL A 177 -5.58 1.05 -15.34
C VAL A 177 -6.92 1.03 -16.06
N ASP A 178 -7.34 -0.12 -16.62
CA ASP A 178 -8.63 -0.28 -17.29
C ASP A 178 -9.78 -0.09 -16.27
N LEU A 179 -9.65 -0.63 -15.04
CA LEU A 179 -10.61 -0.41 -13.96
C LEU A 179 -10.71 1.08 -13.57
N VAL A 180 -9.58 1.79 -13.44
CA VAL A 180 -9.58 3.23 -13.14
C VAL A 180 -10.30 4.02 -14.24
N GLY A 181 -10.20 3.58 -15.50
CA GLY A 181 -10.96 4.16 -16.62
C GLY A 181 -12.47 3.95 -16.56
N LEU A 182 -12.93 2.87 -15.88
CA LEU A 182 -14.35 2.53 -15.71
C LEU A 182 -15.01 3.22 -14.52
N ILE A 183 -14.24 3.67 -13.55
CA ILE A 183 -14.71 4.44 -12.40
C ILE A 183 -14.44 5.93 -12.65
N ASP A 184 -15.10 6.83 -11.94
CA ASP A 184 -14.92 8.27 -12.11
C ASP A 184 -13.62 8.78 -11.45
N ALA A 185 -12.48 8.20 -11.89
CA ALA A 185 -11.16 8.42 -11.33
C ALA A 185 -10.09 8.65 -12.41
N GLU A 186 -9.00 9.27 -12.00
CA GLU A 186 -7.79 9.43 -12.82
C GLU A 186 -6.53 9.09 -12.00
N VAL A 187 -5.49 8.62 -12.69
CA VAL A 187 -4.19 8.36 -12.10
C VAL A 187 -3.44 9.69 -11.97
N GLU A 188 -3.13 10.11 -10.73
CA GLU A 188 -2.33 11.31 -10.44
C GLU A 188 -0.83 10.96 -10.44
N ASP A 189 -0.46 9.80 -9.89
CA ASP A 189 0.91 9.28 -9.88
C ASP A 189 0.89 7.74 -9.87
N ALA A 190 1.90 7.13 -10.46
CA ALA A 190 2.05 5.68 -10.46
C ALA A 190 3.51 5.24 -10.52
N VAL A 191 3.87 4.26 -9.69
CA VAL A 191 5.21 3.68 -9.65
C VAL A 191 5.13 2.16 -9.71
N ALA A 192 5.72 1.57 -10.75
CA ALA A 192 6.00 0.14 -10.80
C ALA A 192 7.43 -0.13 -10.31
N PHE A 193 7.64 -1.20 -9.55
CA PHE A 193 8.94 -1.53 -8.96
C PHE A 193 9.12 -3.04 -8.81
N ASN A 194 10.38 -3.47 -8.64
CA ASN A 194 10.71 -4.86 -8.37
C ASN A 194 10.83 -5.14 -6.86
N ASN A 195 11.01 -6.40 -6.47
CA ASN A 195 11.16 -6.81 -5.07
C ASN A 195 12.40 -6.22 -4.37
N THR A 196 13.39 -5.72 -5.12
CA THR A 196 14.54 -5.00 -4.55
C THR A 196 14.28 -3.50 -4.37
N GLY A 197 13.06 -3.02 -4.65
CA GLY A 197 12.69 -1.61 -4.54
C GLY A 197 13.16 -0.74 -5.71
N ARG A 198 13.81 -1.33 -6.72
CA ARG A 198 14.22 -0.59 -7.91
C ARG A 198 12.97 -0.25 -8.73
N ARG A 199 12.75 1.04 -8.92
CA ARG A 199 11.69 1.54 -9.80
C ARG A 199 11.94 1.05 -11.22
N VAL A 200 10.92 0.53 -11.86
CA VAL A 200 10.98 0.28 -13.30
C VAL A 200 10.97 1.66 -13.94
N ALA A 201 12.08 2.01 -14.62
CA ALA A 201 12.21 3.28 -15.31
C ALA A 201 11.04 3.43 -16.29
N ILE A 202 10.16 4.36 -16.00
CA ILE A 202 8.91 4.49 -16.70
C ILE A 202 9.17 5.38 -17.92
N THR A 203 9.34 4.73 -19.02
CA THR A 203 8.79 5.27 -20.28
C THR A 203 7.26 5.21 -20.14
N HIS A 204 6.54 6.15 -20.69
CA HIS A 204 5.07 6.33 -20.60
C HIS A 204 4.22 5.11 -21.06
N SER A 205 4.80 3.92 -21.10
CA SER A 205 4.17 2.69 -21.60
C SER A 205 3.69 1.80 -20.45
N VAL A 206 2.38 1.80 -20.21
CA VAL A 206 1.69 0.86 -19.31
C VAL A 206 2.07 -0.60 -19.63
N ALA A 207 2.28 -0.92 -20.92
CA ALA A 207 2.66 -2.27 -21.35
C ALA A 207 4.03 -2.69 -20.80
N LEU A 208 5.03 -1.81 -20.79
CA LEU A 208 6.36 -2.10 -20.25
C LEU A 208 6.32 -2.18 -18.72
N GLN A 209 5.58 -1.31 -18.06
CA GLN A 209 5.36 -1.39 -16.60
C GLN A 209 4.71 -2.71 -16.22
N ASN A 210 3.69 -3.12 -16.98
CA ASN A 210 2.98 -4.38 -16.77
C ASN A 210 3.88 -5.61 -16.98
N LEU A 211 4.86 -5.52 -17.89
CA LEU A 211 5.79 -6.62 -18.16
C LEU A 211 6.93 -6.71 -17.14
N MET A 212 7.45 -5.57 -16.68
CA MET A 212 8.70 -5.50 -15.91
C MET A 212 8.49 -5.20 -14.42
N GLY A 213 7.35 -4.62 -14.03
CA GLY A 213 7.03 -4.34 -12.62
C GLY A 213 6.52 -5.58 -11.90
N GLU A 214 7.09 -5.90 -10.74
CA GLU A 214 6.61 -6.98 -9.87
C GLU A 214 5.48 -6.51 -8.94
N LYS A 215 5.50 -5.23 -8.59
CA LYS A 215 4.47 -4.54 -7.80
C LYS A 215 4.23 -3.15 -8.37
N ALA A 216 3.10 -2.56 -8.01
CA ALA A 216 2.78 -1.18 -8.35
C ALA A 216 2.12 -0.45 -7.18
N VAL A 217 2.34 0.85 -7.11
CA VAL A 217 1.62 1.81 -6.26
C VAL A 217 1.00 2.84 -7.19
N PHE A 218 -0.29 3.08 -7.02
CA PHE A 218 -1.05 4.09 -7.76
C PHE A 218 -1.63 5.10 -6.79
N MET A 219 -1.48 6.38 -7.10
CA MET A 219 -2.23 7.46 -6.47
C MET A 219 -3.32 7.92 -7.43
N LEU A 220 -4.56 7.88 -6.95
CA LEU A 220 -5.76 8.19 -7.69
C LEU A 220 -6.44 9.41 -7.10
N ARG A 221 -7.14 10.15 -7.95
CA ARG A 221 -8.11 11.16 -7.52
C ARG A 221 -9.41 11.03 -8.31
N GLN A 222 -10.49 11.56 -7.74
CA GLN A 222 -11.75 11.67 -8.45
C GLN A 222 -11.62 12.65 -9.62
N LYS A 223 -12.18 12.32 -10.79
CA LYS A 223 -12.22 13.27 -11.91
C LYS A 223 -13.00 14.51 -11.51
N ARG A 224 -12.45 15.66 -11.79
CA ARG A 224 -13.20 16.92 -11.68
C ARG A 224 -14.26 16.93 -12.79
N ARG A 225 -15.53 16.98 -12.40
CA ARG A 225 -16.64 17.26 -13.32
C ARG A 225 -16.60 18.70 -13.77
#